data_8ad8168815ff6aca07e3765b4ac1af52
#
_entry.id   8ad8168815ff6aca07e3765b4ac1af52
#
_cell.length_a   1.000
_cell.length_b   1.000
_cell.length_c   1.000
_cell.angle_alpha   90.00
_cell.angle_beta   90.00
_cell.angle_gamma   90.00
#
_symmetry.space_group_name_H-M   'P 1'
#
loop_
_entity.id
_entity.type
_entity.pdbx_description
1 polymer ?
#
loop_
_entity_poly.entity_id
_entity_poly.type
_entity_poly.pdbx_seq_one_letter_code
_entity_poly.pdbx_strand_id
1 'polypeptide(L)'
;MNALTSAIVVLLALLLGSATVAQQGNEDLPRRQYESGLSFLQGQRYAEALKDFQAVIDSFPRSQVADNALLQVALYHLDVAHDLASTQTAVELLLKVYPDSDSAPMAHVLGGRVAMSKGRTPRDVDAAVASFERVERLFPGHDAVPAAGFYAGEALRLVRRHDEALERFRRVSASYPNSPWAARANLGAGYCLVQSDRSPVALPEVQRVRQMQPQTAMAADAININSILYRLYVRAPSQPAFTFSGRMVGDERANFGDVIGVTVDRSNRLLLGHRTGISVFDPKGTLTATVSAQQPSAFFVDEAGRIVFARQAALYTEKAASFPITVPQVSPKPARPVEEIPAVVGLSTGHRIVVDKKDKTVIRYAANGQYLGPFATAINTDRLAANALDDVAMIDGDSKAITIVDRDGKLLSKILPKGANYQFGEPVDLVFDQLGHLYVLDRGKASVYVFGPKNRLIATFTLAEKSPGAFTRARAMGLDAAGRLYIFDERVKRIQVYQ
;
A
#
# COMPACT_ATOMS: atom_id res chain seq x y z
N MET A 1 -66.68 33.55 26.30
CA MET A 1 -65.78 32.39 26.33
C MET A 1 -64.80 32.36 25.13
N ASN A 2 -64.63 33.42 24.37
CA ASN A 2 -63.81 33.38 23.12
C ASN A 2 -62.54 34.27 23.11
N ALA A 3 -62.25 35.00 24.19
CA ALA A 3 -61.06 35.85 24.22
C ALA A 3 -59.87 35.20 24.95
N LEU A 4 -60.11 34.28 25.89
CA LEU A 4 -59.04 33.57 26.63
C LEU A 4 -58.43 32.40 25.83
N THR A 5 -59.18 31.76 24.97
CA THR A 5 -58.69 30.69 24.10
C THR A 5 -57.79 31.19 22.97
N SER A 6 -58.03 32.36 22.42
CA SER A 6 -57.17 32.98 21.38
C SER A 6 -55.83 33.44 21.92
N ALA A 7 -55.75 33.93 23.18
CA ALA A 7 -54.52 34.38 23.80
C ALA A 7 -53.58 33.22 24.13
N ILE A 8 -54.08 32.06 24.50
CA ILE A 8 -53.30 30.86 24.85
C ILE A 8 -52.73 30.23 23.58
N VAL A 9 -53.46 30.21 22.46
CA VAL A 9 -52.99 29.67 21.18
C VAL A 9 -51.87 30.55 20.58
N VAL A 10 -52.01 31.87 20.69
CA VAL A 10 -50.96 32.81 20.23
C VAL A 10 -49.69 32.73 21.12
N LEU A 11 -49.87 32.57 22.43
CA LEU A 11 -48.74 32.40 23.34
C LEU A 11 -47.97 31.07 23.14
N LEU A 12 -48.74 29.97 22.87
CA LEU A 12 -48.10 28.68 22.53
C LEU A 12 -47.40 28.71 21.16
N ALA A 13 -47.98 29.40 20.15
CA ALA A 13 -47.33 29.56 18.84
C ALA A 13 -46.06 30.43 18.91
N LEU A 14 -46.03 31.46 19.77
CA LEU A 14 -44.87 32.27 20.02
C LEU A 14 -43.76 31.52 20.79
N LEU A 15 -44.12 30.65 21.73
CA LEU A 15 -43.18 29.82 22.47
C LEU A 15 -42.62 28.69 21.59
N LEU A 16 -43.39 28.11 20.70
CA LEU A 16 -42.92 27.12 19.74
C LEU A 16 -42.09 27.76 18.63
N GLY A 17 -42.45 28.95 18.17
CA GLY A 17 -41.67 29.72 17.19
C GLY A 17 -40.32 30.19 17.74
N SER A 18 -40.26 30.62 19.00
CA SER A 18 -39.01 31.03 19.65
C SER A 18 -38.09 29.84 19.98
N ALA A 19 -38.66 28.66 20.29
CA ALA A 19 -37.88 27.43 20.48
C ALA A 19 -37.23 26.95 19.16
N THR A 20 -37.98 27.01 18.06
CA THR A 20 -37.43 26.61 16.73
C THR A 20 -36.39 27.59 16.21
N VAL A 21 -36.56 28.89 16.40
CA VAL A 21 -35.58 29.91 15.99
C VAL A 21 -34.33 29.87 16.88
N ALA A 22 -34.50 29.64 18.20
CA ALA A 22 -33.37 29.48 19.12
C ALA A 22 -32.57 28.18 18.83
N GLN A 23 -33.26 27.12 18.40
CA GLN A 23 -32.60 25.86 18.02
C GLN A 23 -31.89 25.97 16.67
N GLN A 24 -32.44 26.69 15.70
CA GLN A 24 -31.79 26.99 14.43
C GLN A 24 -30.57 27.88 14.59
N GLY A 25 -30.64 28.93 15.39
CA GLY A 25 -29.49 29.81 15.67
C GLY A 25 -28.35 29.12 16.46
N ASN A 26 -28.69 28.07 17.22
CA ASN A 26 -27.71 27.29 17.99
C ASN A 26 -26.99 26.24 17.15
N GLU A 27 -27.54 25.83 16.00
CA GLU A 27 -26.94 24.88 15.08
C GLU A 27 -26.14 25.52 13.93
N ASP A 28 -26.37 26.81 13.62
CA ASP A 28 -25.66 27.49 12.53
C ASP A 28 -24.15 27.60 12.77
N LEU A 29 -23.73 27.89 13.99
CA LEU A 29 -22.30 28.06 14.30
C LEU A 29 -21.55 26.73 14.27
N PRO A 30 -21.96 25.64 14.96
CA PRO A 30 -21.29 24.35 14.88
C PRO A 30 -21.27 23.80 13.45
N ARG A 31 -22.34 23.99 12.68
CA ARG A 31 -22.39 23.57 11.27
C ARG A 31 -21.35 24.30 10.43
N ARG A 32 -21.27 25.64 10.51
CA ARG A 32 -20.25 26.43 9.79
C ARG A 32 -18.84 26.03 10.19
N GLN A 33 -18.60 25.78 11.48
CA GLN A 33 -17.31 25.33 11.98
C GLN A 33 -16.96 23.94 11.41
N TYR A 34 -17.92 23.02 11.37
CA TYR A 34 -17.74 21.69 10.78
C TYR A 34 -17.45 21.78 9.27
N GLU A 35 -18.22 22.60 8.52
CA GLU A 35 -18.00 22.82 7.08
C GLU A 35 -16.64 23.47 6.80
N SER A 36 -16.18 24.40 7.65
CA SER A 36 -14.84 24.96 7.58
C SER A 36 -13.78 23.86 7.75
N GLY A 37 -13.94 22.99 8.75
CA GLY A 37 -13.07 21.83 8.98
C GLY A 37 -13.00 20.91 7.76
N LEU A 38 -14.14 20.61 7.12
CA LEU A 38 -14.18 19.82 5.88
C LEU A 38 -13.44 20.50 4.72
N SER A 39 -13.59 21.82 4.57
CA SER A 39 -12.89 22.60 3.55
C SER A 39 -11.36 22.56 3.76
N PHE A 40 -10.89 22.70 5.00
CA PHE A 40 -9.48 22.56 5.34
C PHE A 40 -8.97 21.15 5.08
N LEU A 41 -9.77 20.11 5.39
CA LEU A 41 -9.42 18.71 5.14
C LEU A 41 -9.24 18.45 3.64
N GLN A 42 -10.14 18.97 2.78
CA GLN A 42 -10.02 18.89 1.32
C GLN A 42 -8.77 19.60 0.80
N GLY A 43 -8.40 20.72 1.41
CA GLY A 43 -7.17 21.45 1.12
C GLY A 43 -5.91 20.86 1.75
N GLN A 44 -5.99 19.69 2.39
CA GLN A 44 -4.89 19.02 3.12
C GLN A 44 -4.29 19.89 4.25
N ARG A 45 -5.05 20.86 4.74
CA ARG A 45 -4.70 21.71 5.87
C ARG A 45 -5.16 21.05 7.18
N TYR A 46 -4.51 19.96 7.51
CA TYR A 46 -4.97 19.05 8.56
C TYR A 46 -5.00 19.66 9.96
N ALA A 47 -4.03 20.52 10.29
CA ALA A 47 -3.99 21.16 11.61
C ALA A 47 -5.18 22.10 11.84
N GLU A 48 -5.58 22.87 10.81
CA GLU A 48 -6.73 23.75 10.85
C GLU A 48 -8.04 22.95 10.85
N ALA A 49 -8.12 21.88 10.05
CA ALA A 49 -9.28 20.98 10.04
C ALA A 49 -9.54 20.39 11.44
N LEU A 50 -8.51 19.82 12.06
CA LEU A 50 -8.61 19.24 13.40
C LEU A 50 -9.01 20.28 14.45
N LYS A 51 -8.48 21.50 14.38
CA LYS A 51 -8.85 22.59 15.29
C LYS A 51 -10.35 22.93 15.18
N ASP A 52 -10.87 22.97 13.96
CA ASP A 52 -12.29 23.25 13.72
C ASP A 52 -13.18 22.11 14.22
N PHE A 53 -12.84 20.86 13.93
CA PHE A 53 -13.58 19.70 14.44
C PHE A 53 -13.52 19.62 15.97
N GLN A 54 -12.36 19.87 16.58
CA GLN A 54 -12.23 19.89 18.04
C GLN A 54 -13.07 21.00 18.69
N ALA A 55 -13.14 22.17 18.06
CA ALA A 55 -13.99 23.27 18.53
C ALA A 55 -15.48 22.88 18.52
N VAL A 56 -15.95 22.11 17.50
CA VAL A 56 -17.31 21.58 17.49
C VAL A 56 -17.53 20.60 18.62
N ILE A 57 -16.62 19.64 18.82
CA ILE A 57 -16.71 18.59 19.85
C ILE A 57 -16.74 19.19 21.26
N ASP A 58 -15.87 20.17 21.55
CA ASP A 58 -15.70 20.72 22.88
C ASP A 58 -16.78 21.76 23.23
N SER A 59 -17.12 22.63 22.28
CA SER A 59 -18.02 23.75 22.53
C SER A 59 -19.48 23.45 22.24
N PHE A 60 -19.75 22.47 21.33
CA PHE A 60 -21.09 22.13 20.86
C PHE A 60 -21.38 20.63 20.86
N PRO A 61 -21.12 19.90 21.99
CA PRO A 61 -21.20 18.44 22.02
C PRO A 61 -22.63 17.89 21.81
N ARG A 62 -23.66 18.73 21.81
CA ARG A 62 -25.05 18.36 21.56
C ARG A 62 -25.54 18.80 20.19
N SER A 63 -24.69 19.38 19.34
CA SER A 63 -25.05 19.76 17.98
C SER A 63 -25.21 18.53 17.09
N GLN A 64 -25.97 18.69 16.01
CA GLN A 64 -26.21 17.63 15.01
C GLN A 64 -24.95 17.22 14.21
N VAL A 65 -23.85 17.92 14.39
CA VAL A 65 -22.58 17.67 13.67
C VAL A 65 -21.42 17.27 14.59
N ALA A 66 -21.69 17.12 15.90
CA ALA A 66 -20.63 16.81 16.86
C ALA A 66 -20.07 15.38 16.71
N ASP A 67 -20.94 14.41 16.47
CA ASP A 67 -20.58 13.03 16.15
C ASP A 67 -19.86 12.93 14.80
N ASN A 68 -20.31 13.68 13.80
CA ASN A 68 -19.66 13.78 12.49
C ASN A 68 -18.26 14.38 12.60
N ALA A 69 -18.07 15.43 13.40
CA ALA A 69 -16.76 16.02 13.66
C ALA A 69 -15.81 15.01 14.33
N LEU A 70 -16.31 14.27 15.32
CA LEU A 70 -15.52 13.22 15.99
C LEU A 70 -15.18 12.06 15.05
N LEU A 71 -16.09 11.70 14.13
CA LEU A 71 -15.81 10.73 13.08
C LEU A 71 -14.69 11.20 12.14
N GLN A 72 -14.67 12.50 11.74
CA GLN A 72 -13.59 13.04 10.91
C GLN A 72 -12.25 13.03 11.63
N VAL A 73 -12.22 13.32 12.93
CA VAL A 73 -11.01 13.18 13.76
C VAL A 73 -10.51 11.74 13.77
N ALA A 74 -11.39 10.76 13.95
CA ALA A 74 -11.03 9.34 13.91
C ALA A 74 -10.49 8.91 12.54
N LEU A 75 -11.10 9.35 11.45
CA LEU A 75 -10.66 9.09 10.07
C LEU A 75 -9.28 9.72 9.82
N TYR A 76 -9.05 10.95 10.25
CA TYR A 76 -7.74 11.59 10.13
C TYR A 76 -6.65 10.79 10.84
N HIS A 77 -6.88 10.40 12.10
CA HIS A 77 -5.90 9.62 12.86
C HIS A 77 -5.59 8.29 12.19
N LEU A 78 -6.60 7.62 11.61
CA LEU A 78 -6.40 6.33 10.96
C LEU A 78 -5.72 6.46 9.59
N ASP A 79 -6.23 7.33 8.72
CA ASP A 79 -5.88 7.34 7.29
C ASP A 79 -4.73 8.29 6.95
N VAL A 80 -4.49 9.32 7.77
CA VAL A 80 -3.48 10.36 7.52
C VAL A 80 -2.32 10.27 8.51
N ALA A 81 -2.64 10.27 9.82
CA ALA A 81 -1.63 10.22 10.87
C ALA A 81 -1.10 8.81 11.14
N HIS A 82 -1.83 7.77 10.73
CA HIS A 82 -1.55 6.36 11.03
C HIS A 82 -1.40 6.09 12.54
N ASP A 83 -2.14 6.84 13.34
CA ASP A 83 -2.16 6.75 14.81
C ASP A 83 -3.36 5.89 15.26
N LEU A 84 -3.10 4.59 15.45
CA LEU A 84 -4.11 3.63 15.88
C LEU A 84 -4.62 3.90 17.30
N ALA A 85 -3.79 4.47 18.19
CA ALA A 85 -4.18 4.74 19.56
C ALA A 85 -5.18 5.90 19.63
N SER A 86 -4.88 7.01 18.96
CA SER A 86 -5.80 8.15 18.85
C SER A 86 -7.07 7.79 18.09
N THR A 87 -6.98 6.96 17.04
CA THR A 87 -8.16 6.44 16.34
C THR A 87 -9.05 5.65 17.29
N GLN A 88 -8.48 4.72 18.06
CA GLN A 88 -9.24 3.90 19.00
C GLN A 88 -9.95 4.79 20.05
N THR A 89 -9.25 5.78 20.59
CA THR A 89 -9.81 6.73 21.57
C THR A 89 -11.00 7.50 20.98
N ALA A 90 -10.86 8.02 19.77
CA ALA A 90 -11.94 8.76 19.11
C ALA A 90 -13.15 7.88 18.81
N VAL A 91 -12.94 6.64 18.33
CA VAL A 91 -14.00 5.66 18.09
C VAL A 91 -14.74 5.29 19.39
N GLU A 92 -14.01 5.01 20.47
CA GLU A 92 -14.61 4.68 21.76
C GLU A 92 -15.42 5.84 22.33
N LEU A 93 -14.92 7.07 22.20
CA LEU A 93 -15.63 8.27 22.61
C LEU A 93 -16.91 8.45 21.80
N LEU A 94 -16.85 8.30 20.46
CA LEU A 94 -18.02 8.41 19.59
C LEU A 94 -19.11 7.41 20.00
N LEU A 95 -18.76 6.14 20.12
CA LEU A 95 -19.71 5.07 20.46
C LEU A 95 -20.24 5.18 21.89
N LYS A 96 -19.50 5.86 22.81
CA LYS A 96 -19.94 6.10 24.18
C LYS A 96 -20.90 7.29 24.27
N VAL A 97 -20.61 8.37 23.55
CA VAL A 97 -21.35 9.63 23.66
C VAL A 97 -22.53 9.69 22.69
N TYR A 98 -22.34 9.11 21.49
CA TYR A 98 -23.30 9.16 20.38
C TYR A 98 -23.63 7.76 19.83
N PRO A 99 -24.08 6.80 20.68
CA PRO A 99 -24.26 5.40 20.27
C PRO A 99 -25.33 5.21 19.19
N ASP A 100 -26.31 6.10 19.13
CA ASP A 100 -27.45 6.02 18.21
C ASP A 100 -27.34 7.04 17.06
N SER A 101 -26.17 7.68 16.89
CA SER A 101 -25.95 8.65 15.79
C SER A 101 -25.77 7.96 14.45
N ASP A 102 -25.92 8.72 13.37
CA ASP A 102 -25.65 8.26 12.01
C ASP A 102 -24.14 8.02 11.73
N SER A 103 -23.26 8.55 12.58
CA SER A 103 -21.82 8.27 12.58
C SER A 103 -21.43 6.94 13.26
N ALA A 104 -22.28 6.41 14.18
CA ALA A 104 -21.97 5.22 14.96
C ALA A 104 -21.69 3.97 14.10
N PRO A 105 -22.43 3.67 13.00
CA PRO A 105 -22.11 2.54 12.13
C PRO A 105 -20.71 2.62 11.52
N MET A 106 -20.30 3.81 11.08
CA MET A 106 -18.95 4.02 10.53
C MET A 106 -17.88 3.94 11.62
N ALA A 107 -18.16 4.41 12.84
CA ALA A 107 -17.27 4.24 13.98
C ALA A 107 -17.01 2.76 14.30
N HIS A 108 -18.03 1.89 14.20
CA HIS A 108 -17.82 0.43 14.31
C HIS A 108 -16.93 -0.11 13.19
N VAL A 109 -17.07 0.39 11.94
CA VAL A 109 -16.16 0.04 10.83
C VAL A 109 -14.72 0.44 11.16
N LEU A 110 -14.50 1.66 11.67
CA LEU A 110 -13.16 2.12 12.05
C LEU A 110 -12.56 1.29 13.19
N GLY A 111 -13.36 0.92 14.19
CA GLY A 111 -12.93 0.01 15.26
C GLY A 111 -12.47 -1.36 14.71
N GLY A 112 -13.19 -1.91 13.74
CA GLY A 112 -12.79 -3.12 13.01
C GLY A 112 -11.48 -2.93 12.25
N ARG A 113 -11.29 -1.79 11.57
CA ARG A 113 -10.04 -1.45 10.88
C ARG A 113 -8.85 -1.34 11.84
N VAL A 114 -9.04 -0.72 13.01
CA VAL A 114 -8.01 -0.67 14.06
C VAL A 114 -7.66 -2.08 14.54
N ALA A 115 -8.65 -2.92 14.80
CA ALA A 115 -8.41 -4.32 15.21
C ALA A 115 -7.62 -5.09 14.14
N MET A 116 -7.96 -4.94 12.86
CA MET A 116 -7.26 -5.54 11.73
C MET A 116 -5.80 -5.06 11.62
N SER A 117 -5.50 -3.83 12.02
CA SER A 117 -4.16 -3.25 11.97
C SER A 117 -3.26 -3.69 13.13
N LYS A 118 -3.84 -4.07 14.27
CA LYS A 118 -3.10 -4.50 15.48
C LYS A 118 -2.42 -5.86 15.31
N GLY A 119 -3.02 -6.76 14.56
CA GLY A 119 -2.49 -8.11 14.35
C GLY A 119 -3.08 -8.78 13.11
N ARG A 120 -2.39 -9.83 12.65
CA ARG A 120 -2.85 -10.71 11.55
C ARG A 120 -2.85 -12.19 12.00
N THR A 121 -3.01 -12.44 13.29
CA THR A 121 -3.29 -13.80 13.72
C THR A 121 -4.70 -14.21 13.30
N PRO A 122 -4.99 -15.50 13.10
CA PRO A 122 -6.36 -15.94 12.79
C PRO A 122 -7.39 -15.38 13.77
N ARG A 123 -7.05 -15.30 15.05
CA ARG A 123 -7.92 -14.76 16.09
C ARG A 123 -8.19 -13.26 15.92
N ASP A 124 -7.16 -12.47 15.58
CA ASP A 124 -7.32 -11.02 15.37
C ASP A 124 -8.21 -10.77 14.16
N VAL A 125 -8.03 -11.54 13.10
CA VAL A 125 -8.84 -11.43 11.87
C VAL A 125 -10.28 -11.84 12.11
N ASP A 126 -10.52 -12.94 12.81
CA ASP A 126 -11.89 -13.38 13.15
C ASP A 126 -12.59 -12.34 14.03
N ALA A 127 -11.88 -11.71 14.96
CA ALA A 127 -12.42 -10.62 15.78
C ALA A 127 -12.73 -9.37 14.93
N ALA A 128 -11.89 -9.02 13.98
CA ALA A 128 -12.12 -7.92 13.06
C ALA A 128 -13.35 -8.20 12.15
N VAL A 129 -13.42 -9.39 11.57
CA VAL A 129 -14.56 -9.83 10.74
C VAL A 129 -15.86 -9.79 11.54
N ALA A 130 -15.87 -10.29 12.78
CA ALA A 130 -17.04 -10.23 13.65
C ALA A 130 -17.47 -8.78 13.96
N SER A 131 -16.52 -7.86 14.06
CA SER A 131 -16.82 -6.43 14.25
C SER A 131 -17.50 -5.83 13.02
N PHE A 132 -17.05 -6.19 11.82
CA PHE A 132 -17.70 -5.75 10.57
C PHE A 132 -19.09 -6.37 10.39
N GLU A 133 -19.27 -7.66 10.70
CA GLU A 133 -20.58 -8.34 10.65
C GLU A 133 -21.59 -7.75 11.66
N ARG A 134 -21.09 -7.19 12.76
CA ARG A 134 -21.94 -6.46 13.71
C ARG A 134 -22.60 -5.26 13.05
N VAL A 135 -21.91 -4.55 12.13
CA VAL A 135 -22.48 -3.40 11.40
C VAL A 135 -23.67 -3.84 10.55
N GLU A 136 -23.54 -4.93 9.78
CA GLU A 136 -24.66 -5.49 9.00
C GLU A 136 -25.85 -5.84 9.87
N ARG A 137 -25.60 -6.44 11.05
CA ARG A 137 -26.66 -6.92 11.96
C ARG A 137 -27.37 -5.80 12.70
N LEU A 138 -26.63 -4.78 13.20
CA LEU A 138 -27.19 -3.71 14.00
C LEU A 138 -27.79 -2.57 13.16
N PHE A 139 -27.23 -2.35 11.96
CA PHE A 139 -27.59 -1.22 11.11
C PHE A 139 -27.93 -1.67 9.67
N PRO A 140 -28.86 -2.61 9.49
CA PRO A 140 -29.20 -3.13 8.17
C PRO A 140 -29.70 -2.00 7.26
N GLY A 141 -29.16 -1.93 6.04
CA GLY A 141 -29.51 -0.88 5.07
C GLY A 141 -28.75 0.45 5.23
N HIS A 142 -27.91 0.61 6.25
CA HIS A 142 -27.10 1.81 6.41
C HIS A 142 -25.93 1.84 5.41
N ASP A 143 -25.52 3.04 4.97
CA ASP A 143 -24.44 3.25 3.98
C ASP A 143 -23.06 2.75 4.45
N ALA A 144 -22.87 2.48 5.74
CA ALA A 144 -21.66 1.85 6.27
C ALA A 144 -21.59 0.33 6.03
N VAL A 145 -22.70 -0.34 5.72
CA VAL A 145 -22.75 -1.80 5.53
C VAL A 145 -21.86 -2.27 4.38
N PRO A 146 -21.90 -1.69 3.17
CA PRO A 146 -20.97 -2.08 2.11
C PRO A 146 -19.50 -1.82 2.45
N ALA A 147 -19.18 -0.79 3.25
CA ALA A 147 -17.82 -0.57 3.77
C ALA A 147 -17.40 -1.70 4.71
N ALA A 148 -18.26 -2.08 5.66
CA ALA A 148 -18.01 -3.19 6.57
C ALA A 148 -17.76 -4.50 5.82
N GLY A 149 -18.58 -4.84 4.83
CA GLY A 149 -18.42 -6.02 3.99
C GLY A 149 -17.10 -6.02 3.22
N PHE A 150 -16.72 -4.87 2.67
CA PHE A 150 -15.43 -4.69 1.99
C PHE A 150 -14.25 -4.94 2.95
N TYR A 151 -14.22 -4.29 4.12
CA TYR A 151 -13.12 -4.46 5.07
C TYR A 151 -13.08 -5.86 5.70
N ALA A 152 -14.21 -6.55 5.84
CA ALA A 152 -14.23 -7.97 6.20
C ALA A 152 -13.52 -8.81 5.13
N GLY A 153 -13.77 -8.56 3.85
CA GLY A 153 -13.05 -9.18 2.74
C GLY A 153 -11.54 -8.88 2.77
N GLU A 154 -11.15 -7.63 3.00
CA GLU A 154 -9.74 -7.26 3.12
C GLU A 154 -9.04 -7.94 4.31
N ALA A 155 -9.68 -8.01 5.47
CA ALA A 155 -9.13 -8.72 6.62
C ALA A 155 -8.82 -10.19 6.31
N LEU A 156 -9.75 -10.88 5.66
CA LEU A 156 -9.59 -12.27 5.21
C LEU A 156 -8.49 -12.41 4.15
N ARG A 157 -8.43 -11.50 3.17
CA ARG A 157 -7.42 -11.50 2.11
C ARG A 157 -6.00 -11.36 2.66
N LEU A 158 -5.80 -10.47 3.65
CA LEU A 158 -4.51 -10.22 4.28
C LEU A 158 -3.94 -11.45 5.01
N VAL A 159 -4.78 -12.41 5.42
CA VAL A 159 -4.37 -13.69 6.00
C VAL A 159 -4.54 -14.86 5.06
N ARG A 160 -4.68 -14.62 3.76
CA ARG A 160 -4.75 -15.61 2.67
C ARG A 160 -5.98 -16.53 2.71
N ARG A 161 -7.05 -16.12 3.42
CA ARG A 161 -8.37 -16.77 3.34
C ARG A 161 -9.10 -16.29 2.08
N HIS A 162 -8.50 -16.57 0.91
CA HIS A 162 -8.88 -15.94 -0.36
C HIS A 162 -10.28 -16.32 -0.82
N ASP A 163 -10.77 -17.53 -0.57
CA ASP A 163 -12.11 -17.94 -0.98
C ASP A 163 -13.19 -17.25 -0.17
N GLU A 164 -12.99 -17.12 1.15
CA GLU A 164 -13.90 -16.39 2.02
C GLU A 164 -13.90 -14.88 1.70
N ALA A 165 -12.72 -14.32 1.47
CA ALA A 165 -12.57 -12.92 1.05
C ALA A 165 -13.30 -12.66 -0.28
N LEU A 166 -13.13 -13.54 -1.27
CA LEU A 166 -13.79 -13.47 -2.58
C LEU A 166 -15.31 -13.48 -2.44
N GLU A 167 -15.85 -14.34 -1.57
CA GLU A 167 -17.29 -14.39 -1.29
C GLU A 167 -17.78 -13.05 -0.70
N ARG A 168 -17.06 -12.48 0.28
CA ARG A 168 -17.39 -11.17 0.85
C ARG A 168 -17.39 -10.06 -0.19
N PHE A 169 -16.35 -9.96 -1.00
CA PHE A 169 -16.27 -8.96 -2.05
C PHE A 169 -17.39 -9.08 -3.07
N ARG A 170 -17.69 -10.29 -3.53
CA ARG A 170 -18.80 -10.54 -4.47
C ARG A 170 -20.15 -10.19 -3.88
N ARG A 171 -20.37 -10.47 -2.59
CA ARG A 171 -21.58 -10.06 -1.90
C ARG A 171 -21.73 -8.54 -1.89
N VAL A 172 -20.67 -7.79 -1.56
CA VAL A 172 -20.72 -6.32 -1.58
C VAL A 172 -21.04 -5.79 -2.97
N SER A 173 -20.37 -6.26 -4.02
CA SER A 173 -20.62 -5.76 -5.38
C SER A 173 -22.00 -6.16 -5.94
N ALA A 174 -22.53 -7.30 -5.54
CA ALA A 174 -23.86 -7.77 -5.98
C ALA A 174 -25.00 -7.08 -5.22
N SER A 175 -24.89 -6.94 -3.88
CA SER A 175 -25.95 -6.39 -3.06
C SER A 175 -25.98 -4.86 -3.05
N TYR A 176 -24.84 -4.20 -3.32
CA TYR A 176 -24.69 -2.73 -3.25
C TYR A 176 -24.02 -2.16 -4.50
N PRO A 177 -24.52 -2.42 -5.73
CA PRO A 177 -23.83 -2.10 -6.98
C PRO A 177 -23.57 -0.59 -7.17
N ASN A 178 -24.38 0.25 -6.57
CA ASN A 178 -24.28 1.72 -6.63
C ASN A 178 -23.39 2.31 -5.52
N SER A 179 -22.93 1.49 -4.57
CA SER A 179 -22.03 1.94 -3.52
C SER A 179 -20.61 2.18 -4.06
N PRO A 180 -19.88 3.19 -3.57
CA PRO A 180 -18.46 3.38 -3.90
C PRO A 180 -17.59 2.18 -3.49
N TRP A 181 -18.07 1.35 -2.58
CA TRP A 181 -17.40 0.13 -2.13
C TRP A 181 -17.50 -1.04 -3.11
N ALA A 182 -18.50 -1.06 -3.99
CA ALA A 182 -18.68 -2.12 -4.97
C ALA A 182 -17.51 -2.21 -5.96
N ALA A 183 -17.02 -1.07 -6.44
CA ALA A 183 -15.85 -1.04 -7.33
C ALA A 183 -14.58 -1.52 -6.61
N ARG A 184 -14.38 -1.11 -5.36
CA ARG A 184 -13.27 -1.59 -4.51
C ARG A 184 -13.37 -3.09 -4.26
N ALA A 185 -14.57 -3.61 -4.02
CA ALA A 185 -14.82 -5.03 -3.83
C ALA A 185 -14.50 -5.84 -5.09
N ASN A 186 -14.81 -5.34 -6.30
CA ASN A 186 -14.42 -5.99 -7.54
C ASN A 186 -12.89 -6.05 -7.72
N LEU A 187 -12.14 -5.01 -7.34
CA LEU A 187 -10.68 -5.09 -7.32
C LEU A 187 -10.18 -6.12 -6.30
N GLY A 188 -10.73 -6.12 -5.08
CA GLY A 188 -10.43 -7.11 -4.04
C GLY A 188 -10.68 -8.54 -4.51
N ALA A 189 -11.80 -8.78 -5.20
CA ALA A 189 -12.12 -10.07 -5.81
C ALA A 189 -11.08 -10.46 -6.86
N GLY A 190 -10.66 -9.53 -7.71
CA GLY A 190 -9.58 -9.73 -8.68
C GLY A 190 -8.27 -10.14 -8.01
N TYR A 191 -7.85 -9.45 -6.94
CA TYR A 191 -6.66 -9.81 -6.16
C TYR A 191 -6.79 -11.22 -5.55
N CYS A 192 -7.93 -11.58 -4.96
CA CYS A 192 -8.14 -12.91 -4.40
C CYS A 192 -8.00 -14.02 -5.44
N LEU A 193 -8.54 -13.80 -6.65
CA LEU A 193 -8.44 -14.75 -7.75
C LEU A 193 -6.99 -14.94 -8.20
N VAL A 194 -6.22 -13.86 -8.33
CA VAL A 194 -4.79 -13.95 -8.68
C VAL A 194 -4.01 -14.68 -7.59
N GLN A 195 -4.18 -14.27 -6.33
CA GLN A 195 -3.44 -14.83 -5.19
C GLN A 195 -3.79 -16.31 -4.91
N SER A 196 -4.95 -16.77 -5.36
CA SER A 196 -5.34 -18.19 -5.32
C SER A 196 -5.00 -19.00 -6.58
N ASP A 197 -4.20 -18.43 -7.50
CA ASP A 197 -3.80 -19.05 -8.80
C ASP A 197 -4.96 -19.26 -9.79
N ARG A 198 -5.97 -18.37 -9.71
CA ARG A 198 -7.14 -18.35 -10.62
C ARG A 198 -7.12 -17.10 -11.51
N SER A 199 -5.94 -16.63 -11.87
CA SER A 199 -5.70 -15.39 -12.62
C SER A 199 -6.50 -15.24 -13.92
N PRO A 200 -6.71 -16.30 -14.75
CA PRO A 200 -7.49 -16.15 -15.98
C PRO A 200 -8.92 -15.65 -15.77
N VAL A 201 -9.52 -15.95 -14.61
CA VAL A 201 -10.90 -15.54 -14.29
C VAL A 201 -10.96 -14.23 -13.47
N ALA A 202 -9.82 -13.61 -13.18
CA ALA A 202 -9.77 -12.33 -12.49
C ALA A 202 -10.13 -11.15 -13.41
N LEU A 203 -9.86 -11.27 -14.71
CA LEU A 203 -10.04 -10.19 -15.69
C LEU A 203 -11.47 -9.61 -15.71
N PRO A 204 -12.56 -10.40 -15.74
CA PRO A 204 -13.91 -9.85 -15.70
C PRO A 204 -14.24 -9.07 -14.44
N GLU A 205 -13.76 -9.50 -13.28
CA GLU A 205 -13.97 -8.78 -12.01
C GLU A 205 -13.34 -7.39 -12.06
N VAL A 206 -12.11 -7.30 -12.54
CA VAL A 206 -11.38 -6.05 -12.66
C VAL A 206 -11.97 -5.15 -13.75
N GLN A 207 -12.45 -5.70 -14.87
CA GLN A 207 -13.08 -4.94 -15.95
C GLN A 207 -14.36 -4.23 -15.50
N ARG A 208 -15.14 -4.82 -14.59
CA ARG A 208 -16.36 -4.20 -14.04
C ARG A 208 -16.08 -2.85 -13.40
N VAL A 209 -14.91 -2.65 -12.79
CA VAL A 209 -14.53 -1.39 -12.13
C VAL A 209 -14.59 -0.21 -13.10
N ARG A 210 -14.12 -0.38 -14.34
CA ARG A 210 -14.20 0.67 -15.38
C ARG A 210 -15.63 1.01 -15.78
N GLN A 211 -16.51 0.01 -15.76
CA GLN A 211 -17.93 0.21 -16.10
C GLN A 211 -18.65 0.94 -14.97
N MET A 212 -18.30 0.64 -13.72
CA MET A 212 -18.93 1.24 -12.53
C MET A 212 -18.47 2.65 -12.24
N GLN A 213 -17.18 2.94 -12.43
CA GLN A 213 -16.56 4.23 -12.09
C GLN A 213 -15.62 4.71 -13.21
N PRO A 214 -16.13 5.04 -14.40
CA PRO A 214 -15.29 5.51 -15.50
C PRO A 214 -14.59 6.82 -15.15
N GLN A 215 -13.39 7.03 -15.69
CA GLN A 215 -12.57 8.24 -15.52
C GLN A 215 -12.12 8.54 -14.07
N THR A 216 -12.12 7.54 -13.19
CA THR A 216 -11.58 7.66 -11.84
C THR A 216 -10.17 7.08 -11.76
N ALA A 217 -9.43 7.43 -10.68
CA ALA A 217 -8.14 6.80 -10.37
C ALA A 217 -8.28 5.27 -10.26
N MET A 218 -9.38 4.78 -9.67
CA MET A 218 -9.64 3.35 -9.55
C MET A 218 -9.85 2.66 -10.91
N ALA A 219 -10.48 3.35 -11.88
CA ALA A 219 -10.56 2.85 -13.25
C ALA A 219 -9.18 2.79 -13.93
N ALA A 220 -8.29 3.75 -13.65
CA ALA A 220 -6.91 3.72 -14.13
C ALA A 220 -6.13 2.54 -13.53
N ASP A 221 -6.28 2.28 -12.23
CA ASP A 221 -5.70 1.11 -11.57
C ASP A 221 -6.22 -0.19 -12.18
N ALA A 222 -7.52 -0.29 -12.44
CA ALA A 222 -8.11 -1.44 -13.11
C ALA A 222 -7.54 -1.67 -14.53
N ILE A 223 -7.25 -0.59 -15.27
CA ILE A 223 -6.59 -0.69 -16.59
C ILE A 223 -5.16 -1.25 -16.43
N ASN A 224 -4.42 -0.77 -15.44
CA ASN A 224 -3.06 -1.24 -15.16
C ASN A 224 -3.06 -2.74 -14.79
N ILE A 225 -3.96 -3.16 -13.90
CA ILE A 225 -4.14 -4.57 -13.51
C ILE A 225 -4.52 -5.42 -14.72
N ASN A 226 -5.47 -4.97 -15.53
CA ASN A 226 -5.88 -5.68 -16.74
C ASN A 226 -4.74 -5.82 -17.75
N SER A 227 -3.84 -4.84 -17.83
CA SER A 227 -2.65 -4.91 -18.70
C SER A 227 -1.71 -6.03 -18.26
N ILE A 228 -1.51 -6.20 -16.95
CA ILE A 228 -0.71 -7.29 -16.39
C ILE A 228 -1.40 -8.64 -16.66
N LEU A 229 -2.69 -8.76 -16.35
CA LEU A 229 -3.45 -10.00 -16.53
C LEU A 229 -3.50 -10.43 -18.00
N TYR A 230 -3.75 -9.49 -18.90
CA TYR A 230 -3.76 -9.78 -20.34
C TYR A 230 -2.40 -10.27 -20.82
N ARG A 231 -1.31 -9.59 -20.44
CA ARG A 231 0.05 -9.93 -20.84
C ARG A 231 0.46 -11.32 -20.36
N LEU A 232 0.15 -11.67 -19.13
CA LEU A 232 0.63 -12.90 -18.51
C LEU A 232 -0.28 -14.12 -18.75
N TYR A 233 -1.59 -13.91 -18.99
CA TYR A 233 -2.56 -15.02 -18.98
C TYR A 233 -3.50 -15.10 -20.17
N VAL A 234 -3.63 -14.04 -20.97
CA VAL A 234 -4.57 -13.97 -22.09
C VAL A 234 -3.87 -13.92 -23.43
N ARG A 235 -2.73 -13.21 -23.50
CA ARG A 235 -1.93 -13.12 -24.73
C ARG A 235 -1.55 -14.52 -25.22
N ALA A 236 -1.62 -14.73 -26.54
CA ALA A 236 -1.30 -16.02 -27.13
C ALA A 236 0.12 -16.49 -26.76
N PRO A 237 0.33 -17.79 -26.44
CA PRO A 237 1.65 -18.30 -26.05
C PRO A 237 2.77 -18.08 -27.09
N SER A 238 2.41 -17.92 -28.37
CA SER A 238 3.34 -17.60 -29.47
C SER A 238 3.85 -16.16 -29.44
N GLN A 239 3.22 -15.28 -28.64
CA GLN A 239 3.65 -13.89 -28.50
C GLN A 239 4.47 -13.73 -27.22
N PRO A 240 5.61 -13.03 -27.26
CA PRO A 240 6.41 -12.81 -26.06
C PRO A 240 5.63 -11.96 -25.06
N ALA A 241 5.78 -12.27 -23.76
CA ALA A 241 5.12 -11.51 -22.70
C ALA A 241 5.58 -10.03 -22.70
N PHE A 242 6.80 -9.76 -23.13
CA PHE A 242 7.36 -8.41 -23.21
C PHE A 242 8.06 -8.21 -24.55
N THR A 243 8.01 -6.97 -25.04
CA THR A 243 8.74 -6.52 -26.22
C THR A 243 9.48 -5.22 -25.89
N PHE A 244 10.65 -5.03 -26.49
CA PHE A 244 11.37 -3.76 -26.36
C PHE A 244 10.58 -2.63 -27.01
N SER A 245 10.29 -1.58 -26.27
CA SER A 245 9.46 -0.45 -26.72
C SER A 245 10.20 0.54 -27.65
N GLY A 246 11.48 0.32 -27.90
CA GLY A 246 12.35 1.30 -28.56
C GLY A 246 12.81 2.43 -27.64
N ARG A 247 12.31 2.49 -26.41
CA ARG A 247 12.56 3.58 -25.46
C ARG A 247 13.71 3.23 -24.52
N MET A 248 14.61 4.21 -24.35
CA MET A 248 15.69 4.19 -23.36
C MET A 248 15.62 5.47 -22.51
N VAL A 249 15.88 5.35 -21.19
CA VAL A 249 15.87 6.45 -20.24
C VAL A 249 17.26 6.62 -19.65
N GLY A 250 17.65 7.86 -19.43
CA GLY A 250 18.98 8.26 -18.97
C GLY A 250 19.88 8.69 -20.12
N ASP A 251 20.90 9.49 -19.80
CA ASP A 251 21.91 9.93 -20.74
C ASP A 251 23.05 8.90 -20.78
N GLU A 252 23.40 8.40 -21.96
CA GLU A 252 24.51 7.47 -22.17
C GLU A 252 25.89 8.06 -21.81
N ARG A 253 25.97 9.41 -21.79
CA ARG A 253 27.16 10.14 -21.38
C ARG A 253 27.25 10.28 -19.86
N ALA A 254 26.13 10.07 -19.14
CA ALA A 254 26.16 10.11 -17.70
C ALA A 254 26.89 8.88 -17.16
N ASN A 255 27.96 9.13 -16.46
CA ASN A 255 28.65 8.07 -15.73
C ASN A 255 27.98 7.90 -14.36
N PHE A 256 26.96 7.08 -14.30
CA PHE A 256 26.26 6.79 -13.04
C PHE A 256 27.13 6.04 -12.02
N GLY A 257 28.29 5.50 -12.45
CA GLY A 257 29.10 4.61 -11.62
C GLY A 257 28.33 3.33 -11.30
N ASP A 258 28.46 2.84 -10.06
CA ASP A 258 27.77 1.64 -9.63
C ASP A 258 26.27 1.92 -9.44
N VAL A 259 25.43 1.26 -10.22
CA VAL A 259 23.98 1.31 -10.08
C VAL A 259 23.54 0.34 -8.98
N ILE A 260 22.79 0.86 -8.02
CA ILE A 260 22.32 0.12 -6.85
C ILE A 260 20.88 -0.40 -7.01
N GLY A 261 20.07 0.24 -7.86
CA GLY A 261 18.70 -0.20 -8.09
C GLY A 261 17.93 0.71 -9.06
N VAL A 262 16.82 0.17 -9.55
CA VAL A 262 15.81 0.88 -10.34
C VAL A 262 14.46 0.64 -9.69
N THR A 263 13.64 1.68 -9.51
CA THR A 263 12.26 1.54 -9.04
C THR A 263 11.34 2.52 -9.74
N VAL A 264 10.05 2.20 -9.81
CA VAL A 264 9.00 3.12 -10.26
C VAL A 264 8.04 3.33 -9.11
N ASP A 265 7.79 4.58 -8.74
CA ASP A 265 6.89 4.89 -7.64
C ASP A 265 5.41 4.96 -8.08
N ARG A 266 4.50 5.14 -7.12
CA ARG A 266 3.06 5.25 -7.36
C ARG A 266 2.66 6.43 -8.24
N SER A 267 3.52 7.44 -8.35
CA SER A 267 3.34 8.58 -9.26
C SER A 267 3.91 8.32 -10.65
N ASN A 268 4.33 7.08 -10.95
CA ASN A 268 5.02 6.68 -12.17
C ASN A 268 6.33 7.45 -12.41
N ARG A 269 6.99 7.98 -11.36
CA ARG A 269 8.34 8.49 -11.47
C ARG A 269 9.30 7.31 -11.48
N LEU A 270 10.24 7.32 -12.41
CA LEU A 270 11.31 6.33 -12.48
C LEU A 270 12.51 6.83 -11.70
N LEU A 271 13.01 6.03 -10.78
CA LEU A 271 14.14 6.35 -9.91
C LEU A 271 15.30 5.40 -10.22
N LEU A 272 16.48 5.96 -10.44
CA LEU A 272 17.75 5.25 -10.63
C LEU A 272 18.69 5.60 -9.49
N GLY A 273 18.95 4.64 -8.61
CA GLY A 273 19.96 4.78 -7.56
C GLY A 273 21.35 4.45 -8.10
N HIS A 274 22.32 5.33 -7.84
CA HIS A 274 23.69 5.19 -8.31
C HIS A 274 24.67 5.81 -7.31
N ARG A 275 25.97 5.64 -7.55
CA ARG A 275 27.05 6.03 -6.63
C ARG A 275 26.99 7.47 -6.11
N THR A 276 26.47 8.41 -6.90
CA THR A 276 26.46 9.84 -6.52
C THR A 276 25.08 10.31 -6.04
N GLY A 277 24.05 9.45 -6.06
CA GLY A 277 22.72 9.81 -5.61
C GLY A 277 21.61 9.00 -6.23
N ILE A 278 20.41 9.59 -6.27
CA ILE A 278 19.22 8.99 -6.87
C ILE A 278 18.65 9.96 -7.90
N SER A 279 18.75 9.59 -9.17
CA SER A 279 18.15 10.34 -10.28
C SER A 279 16.66 10.02 -10.40
N VAL A 280 15.83 11.07 -10.52
CA VAL A 280 14.37 10.96 -10.63
C VAL A 280 13.95 11.44 -12.02
N PHE A 281 13.27 10.57 -12.76
CA PHE A 281 12.76 10.86 -14.09
C PHE A 281 11.23 10.88 -14.09
N ASP A 282 10.67 11.76 -14.90
CA ASP A 282 9.23 11.79 -15.16
C ASP A 282 8.77 10.56 -15.98
N PRO A 283 7.45 10.33 -16.13
CA PRO A 283 6.95 9.24 -16.96
C PRO A 283 7.39 9.30 -18.44
N LYS A 284 7.85 10.45 -18.92
CA LYS A 284 8.41 10.61 -20.27
C LYS A 284 9.89 10.25 -20.34
N GLY A 285 10.56 10.09 -19.19
CA GLY A 285 12.00 9.77 -19.09
C GLY A 285 12.89 11.00 -19.04
N THR A 286 12.34 12.18 -18.76
CA THR A 286 13.10 13.41 -18.54
C THR A 286 13.59 13.44 -17.10
N LEU A 287 14.87 13.76 -16.89
CA LEU A 287 15.42 13.95 -15.55
C LEU A 287 14.79 15.20 -14.91
N THR A 288 14.08 15.02 -13.79
CA THR A 288 13.38 16.10 -13.09
C THR A 288 14.06 16.52 -11.79
N ALA A 289 14.76 15.59 -11.15
CA ALA A 289 15.46 15.85 -9.91
C ALA A 289 16.62 14.87 -9.70
N THR A 290 17.56 15.24 -8.86
CA THR A 290 18.58 14.33 -8.32
C THR A 290 18.65 14.53 -6.82
N VAL A 291 18.40 13.47 -6.07
CA VAL A 291 18.65 13.44 -4.62
C VAL A 291 20.13 13.19 -4.42
N SER A 292 20.85 14.21 -3.97
CA SER A 292 22.28 14.09 -3.69
C SER A 292 22.49 13.18 -2.47
N ALA A 293 23.10 12.04 -2.70
CA ALA A 293 23.49 11.10 -1.67
C ALA A 293 24.87 10.56 -2.01
N GLN A 294 25.86 10.85 -1.17
CA GLN A 294 27.20 10.32 -1.40
C GLN A 294 27.23 8.83 -1.07
N GLN A 295 27.46 8.00 -2.08
CA GLN A 295 27.58 6.54 -1.99
C GLN A 295 26.38 5.86 -1.26
N PRO A 296 25.14 6.07 -1.71
CA PRO A 296 24.05 5.29 -1.20
C PRO A 296 24.26 3.81 -1.55
N SER A 297 23.92 2.91 -0.64
CA SER A 297 24.09 1.47 -0.84
C SER A 297 22.77 0.76 -1.20
N ALA A 298 21.64 1.33 -0.81
CA ALA A 298 20.29 0.85 -1.10
C ALA A 298 19.28 2.00 -1.01
N PHE A 299 18.13 1.86 -1.64
CA PHE A 299 17.01 2.81 -1.49
C PHE A 299 15.67 2.16 -1.79
N PHE A 300 14.59 2.79 -1.32
CA PHE A 300 13.21 2.49 -1.68
C PHE A 300 12.36 3.76 -1.58
N VAL A 301 11.13 3.70 -2.10
CA VAL A 301 10.13 4.76 -1.93
C VAL A 301 9.07 4.26 -0.95
N ASP A 302 8.81 5.04 0.10
CA ASP A 302 7.83 4.66 1.11
C ASP A 302 6.39 4.98 0.67
N GLU A 303 5.41 4.59 1.49
CA GLU A 303 3.98 4.80 1.24
C GLU A 303 3.60 6.27 1.01
N ALA A 304 4.34 7.21 1.61
CA ALA A 304 4.15 8.64 1.44
C ALA A 304 4.87 9.22 0.20
N GLY A 305 5.49 8.37 -0.63
CA GLY A 305 6.25 8.78 -1.82
C GLY A 305 7.60 9.41 -1.51
N ARG A 306 8.12 9.27 -0.27
CA ARG A 306 9.43 9.78 0.14
C ARG A 306 10.51 8.78 -0.23
N ILE A 307 11.63 9.30 -0.74
CA ILE A 307 12.80 8.49 -1.04
C ILE A 307 13.55 8.24 0.26
N VAL A 308 13.70 6.98 0.63
CA VAL A 308 14.48 6.52 1.78
C VAL A 308 15.70 5.77 1.25
N PHE A 309 16.90 6.13 1.71
CA PHE A 309 18.12 5.50 1.26
C PHE A 309 19.07 5.17 2.40
N ALA A 310 19.82 4.08 2.23
CA ALA A 310 20.87 3.67 3.14
C ALA A 310 22.20 4.30 2.71
N ARG A 311 22.95 4.80 3.69
CA ARG A 311 24.33 5.24 3.52
C ARG A 311 25.11 4.94 4.80
N GLN A 312 26.22 4.22 4.68
CA GLN A 312 26.94 3.74 5.87
C GLN A 312 25.98 2.98 6.82
N ALA A 313 26.03 3.23 8.11
CA ALA A 313 25.22 2.60 9.13
C ALA A 313 23.91 3.35 9.43
N ALA A 314 23.28 4.00 8.44
CA ALA A 314 22.08 4.80 8.70
C ALA A 314 21.13 4.86 7.49
N LEU A 315 19.84 5.11 7.79
CA LEU A 315 18.82 5.44 6.79
C LEU A 315 18.54 6.94 6.82
N TYR A 316 18.42 7.51 5.64
CA TYR A 316 18.15 8.92 5.38
C TYR A 316 16.88 9.07 4.57
N THR A 317 16.23 10.22 4.70
CA THR A 317 15.24 10.68 3.73
C THR A 317 15.73 11.95 3.06
N GLU A 318 15.16 12.33 1.93
CA GLU A 318 15.51 13.56 1.21
C GLU A 318 15.31 14.84 2.03
N LYS A 319 14.50 14.81 3.09
CA LYS A 319 14.09 15.99 3.89
C LYS A 319 14.39 15.90 5.38
N ALA A 320 14.80 14.75 5.89
CA ALA A 320 14.93 14.53 7.33
C ALA A 320 16.28 13.95 7.73
N ALA A 321 16.68 14.24 8.97
CA ALA A 321 17.81 13.62 9.61
C ALA A 321 17.69 12.10 9.62
N SER A 322 18.81 11.44 9.48
CA SER A 322 18.90 9.99 9.52
C SER A 322 18.63 9.45 10.91
N PHE A 323 18.21 8.20 10.97
CA PHE A 323 18.35 7.41 12.19
C PHE A 323 19.40 6.32 11.98
N PRO A 324 20.28 6.09 12.97
CA PRO A 324 21.31 5.06 12.89
C PRO A 324 20.66 3.68 12.93
N ILE A 325 21.20 2.75 12.17
CA ILE A 325 20.81 1.34 12.18
C ILE A 325 21.81 0.59 13.04
N THR A 326 21.38 0.16 14.24
CA THR A 326 22.21 -0.52 15.20
C THR A 326 21.59 -1.86 15.61
N VAL A 327 22.44 -2.87 15.78
CA VAL A 327 22.07 -4.12 16.44
C VAL A 327 22.38 -3.96 17.92
N PRO A 328 21.40 -4.13 18.82
CA PRO A 328 21.64 -4.00 20.25
C PRO A 328 22.57 -5.12 20.77
N GLN A 329 23.09 -4.94 21.95
CA GLN A 329 23.87 -5.96 22.59
C GLN A 329 23.04 -7.21 22.84
N VAL A 330 23.51 -8.35 22.29
CA VAL A 330 22.99 -9.69 22.59
C VAL A 330 24.17 -10.50 23.10
N SER A 331 24.17 -10.83 24.40
CA SER A 331 25.28 -11.56 25.04
C SER A 331 25.64 -12.82 24.24
N PRO A 332 26.94 -13.07 23.96
CA PRO A 332 28.12 -12.26 24.34
C PRO A 332 28.51 -11.12 23.36
N LYS A 333 27.73 -10.87 22.30
CA LYS A 333 28.04 -9.88 21.26
C LYS A 333 27.67 -8.47 21.74
N PRO A 334 28.58 -7.48 21.63
CA PRO A 334 28.30 -6.09 21.97
C PRO A 334 27.33 -5.43 20.96
N ALA A 335 26.70 -4.34 21.35
CA ALA A 335 25.96 -3.50 20.43
C ALA A 335 26.88 -2.95 19.33
N ARG A 336 26.41 -2.92 18.08
CA ARG A 336 27.19 -2.46 16.94
C ARG A 336 26.32 -1.79 15.86
N PRO A 337 26.86 -0.87 15.08
CA PRO A 337 26.19 -0.39 13.88
C PRO A 337 26.10 -1.50 12.81
N VAL A 338 25.12 -1.42 11.94
CA VAL A 338 25.08 -2.22 10.70
C VAL A 338 25.94 -1.51 9.66
N GLU A 339 27.16 -1.98 9.48
CA GLU A 339 28.18 -1.27 8.68
C GLU A 339 27.89 -1.29 7.18
N GLU A 340 27.35 -2.38 6.66
CA GLU A 340 27.03 -2.58 5.25
C GLU A 340 25.55 -2.96 5.08
N ILE A 341 24.79 -2.09 4.42
CA ILE A 341 23.37 -2.25 4.15
C ILE A 341 23.16 -2.36 2.63
N PRO A 342 23.30 -3.55 2.03
CA PRO A 342 23.18 -3.70 0.57
C PRO A 342 21.74 -3.63 0.07
N ALA A 343 20.75 -3.88 0.93
CA ALA A 343 19.35 -3.79 0.58
C ALA A 343 18.49 -3.34 1.78
N VAL A 344 17.44 -2.60 1.46
CA VAL A 344 16.40 -2.15 2.39
C VAL A 344 15.06 -2.07 1.68
N VAL A 345 13.99 -2.49 2.35
CA VAL A 345 12.60 -2.30 1.89
C VAL A 345 11.72 -1.80 3.02
N GLY A 346 10.67 -1.06 2.66
CA GLY A 346 9.61 -0.66 3.58
C GLY A 346 8.42 -1.60 3.50
N LEU A 347 7.76 -1.86 4.63
CA LEU A 347 6.48 -2.56 4.72
C LEU A 347 5.33 -1.56 4.89
N SER A 348 4.11 -1.98 4.59
CA SER A 348 2.89 -1.18 4.75
C SER A 348 2.66 -0.68 6.19
N THR A 349 3.23 -1.39 7.16
CA THR A 349 3.23 -1.03 8.59
C THR A 349 4.16 0.13 8.94
N GLY A 350 4.93 0.63 7.98
CA GLY A 350 6.01 1.57 8.21
C GLY A 350 7.31 0.93 8.70
N HIS A 351 7.35 -0.38 8.98
CA HIS A 351 8.58 -1.07 9.34
C HIS A 351 9.59 -1.05 8.20
N ARG A 352 10.87 -1.15 8.55
CA ARG A 352 11.99 -1.27 7.61
C ARG A 352 12.65 -2.62 7.77
N ILE A 353 12.84 -3.31 6.66
CA ILE A 353 13.56 -4.58 6.59
C ILE A 353 14.92 -4.28 5.98
N VAL A 354 15.97 -4.54 6.73
CA VAL A 354 17.35 -4.12 6.44
C VAL A 354 18.24 -5.34 6.40
N VAL A 355 19.09 -5.47 5.38
CA VAL A 355 20.10 -6.52 5.32
C VAL A 355 21.33 -6.08 6.10
N ASP A 356 21.76 -6.94 7.02
CA ASP A 356 23.07 -6.90 7.66
C ASP A 356 23.99 -7.92 6.98
N LYS A 357 24.79 -7.43 6.05
CA LYS A 357 25.67 -8.29 5.25
C LYS A 357 26.69 -9.04 6.09
N LYS A 358 27.24 -8.37 7.12
CA LYS A 358 28.30 -8.91 7.98
C LYS A 358 27.86 -10.18 8.73
N ASP A 359 26.65 -10.16 9.29
CA ASP A 359 26.14 -11.30 10.05
C ASP A 359 25.21 -12.21 9.22
N LYS A 360 25.06 -11.99 7.92
CA LYS A 360 24.14 -12.70 7.02
C LYS A 360 22.72 -12.77 7.62
N THR A 361 22.24 -11.63 8.12
CA THR A 361 20.97 -11.51 8.81
C THR A 361 20.14 -10.40 8.19
N VAL A 362 18.86 -10.61 8.09
CA VAL A 362 17.88 -9.57 7.74
C VAL A 362 17.17 -9.15 9.02
N ILE A 363 17.10 -7.84 9.27
CA ILE A 363 16.67 -7.26 10.53
C ILE A 363 15.45 -6.37 10.30
N ARG A 364 14.53 -6.38 11.26
CA ARG A 364 13.35 -5.53 11.27
C ARG A 364 13.52 -4.36 12.22
N TYR A 365 13.20 -3.16 11.72
CA TYR A 365 13.15 -1.91 12.49
C TYR A 365 11.77 -1.26 12.36
N ALA A 366 11.34 -0.57 13.43
CA ALA A 366 10.18 0.31 13.37
C ALA A 366 10.47 1.55 12.51
N ALA A 367 9.44 2.30 12.13
CA ALA A 367 9.57 3.51 11.33
C ALA A 367 10.47 4.58 11.98
N ASN A 368 10.53 4.62 13.31
CA ASN A 368 11.37 5.52 14.10
C ASN A 368 12.82 5.00 14.32
N GLY A 369 13.19 3.87 13.72
CA GLY A 369 14.53 3.28 13.85
C GLY A 369 14.71 2.34 15.06
N GLN A 370 13.66 2.07 15.84
CA GLN A 370 13.73 1.10 16.94
C GLN A 370 13.95 -0.30 16.41
N TYR A 371 14.95 -1.01 16.94
CA TYR A 371 15.20 -2.42 16.63
C TYR A 371 14.05 -3.32 17.11
N LEU A 372 13.53 -4.14 16.23
CA LEU A 372 12.41 -5.08 16.52
C LEU A 372 12.84 -6.55 16.52
N GLY A 373 14.07 -6.86 16.11
CA GLY A 373 14.61 -8.20 16.10
C GLY A 373 15.02 -8.70 14.72
N PRO A 374 15.58 -9.92 14.66
CA PRO A 374 15.89 -10.57 13.40
C PRO A 374 14.59 -10.91 12.66
N PHE A 375 14.62 -10.68 11.33
CA PHE A 375 13.53 -10.99 10.42
C PHE A 375 13.78 -12.28 9.65
N ALA A 376 15.03 -12.50 9.20
CA ALA A 376 15.52 -13.74 8.65
C ALA A 376 17.01 -13.91 8.98
N THR A 377 17.45 -15.14 9.18
CA THR A 377 18.84 -15.45 9.58
C THR A 377 19.46 -16.48 8.65
N ALA A 378 20.79 -16.54 8.61
CA ALA A 378 21.57 -17.46 7.80
C ALA A 378 21.25 -17.35 6.30
N ILE A 379 21.03 -16.11 5.81
CA ILE A 379 20.80 -15.82 4.40
C ILE A 379 21.79 -14.77 3.91
N ASN A 380 22.58 -15.13 2.91
CA ASN A 380 23.50 -14.22 2.24
C ASN A 380 22.80 -13.49 1.10
N THR A 381 22.14 -12.37 1.40
CA THR A 381 21.38 -11.63 0.40
C THR A 381 21.85 -10.19 0.23
N ASP A 382 21.77 -9.70 -0.99
CA ASP A 382 22.00 -8.28 -1.37
C ASP A 382 20.76 -7.70 -2.04
N ARG A 383 19.66 -8.45 -2.11
CA ARG A 383 18.42 -8.03 -2.78
C ARG A 383 17.19 -8.44 -2.01
N LEU A 384 16.32 -7.46 -1.81
CA LEU A 384 15.01 -7.62 -1.18
C LEU A 384 13.94 -7.03 -2.09
N ALA A 385 12.77 -7.66 -2.14
CA ALA A 385 11.54 -7.01 -2.63
C ALA A 385 10.39 -7.31 -1.70
N ALA A 386 9.50 -6.35 -1.50
CA ALA A 386 8.28 -6.52 -0.71
C ALA A 386 7.05 -6.37 -1.62
N ASN A 387 5.99 -7.13 -1.33
CA ASN A 387 4.70 -7.02 -2.02
C ASN A 387 3.64 -6.31 -1.15
N ALA A 388 2.44 -6.13 -1.70
CA ALA A 388 1.33 -5.47 -1.01
C ALA A 388 0.76 -6.26 0.21
N LEU A 389 1.17 -7.49 0.41
CA LEU A 389 0.85 -8.29 1.61
C LEU A 389 1.95 -8.22 2.66
N ASP A 390 3.00 -7.43 2.42
CA ASP A 390 4.22 -7.35 3.23
C ASP A 390 5.06 -8.64 3.18
N ASP A 391 4.88 -9.49 2.16
CA ASP A 391 5.81 -10.60 1.95
C ASP A 391 7.11 -10.06 1.39
N VAL A 392 8.21 -10.63 1.87
CA VAL A 392 9.55 -10.24 1.44
C VAL A 392 10.24 -11.40 0.74
N ALA A 393 10.62 -11.16 -0.51
CA ALA A 393 11.45 -12.08 -1.28
C ALA A 393 12.92 -11.67 -1.18
N MET A 394 13.81 -12.67 -1.09
CA MET A 394 15.24 -12.52 -0.91
C MET A 394 16.00 -13.49 -1.81
N ILE A 395 16.97 -13.01 -2.59
CA ILE A 395 17.89 -13.86 -3.35
C ILE A 395 18.98 -14.33 -2.40
N ASP A 396 19.13 -15.62 -2.20
CA ASP A 396 20.27 -16.18 -1.49
C ASP A 396 21.47 -16.30 -2.45
N GLY A 397 22.50 -15.48 -2.23
CA GLY A 397 23.68 -15.41 -3.07
C GLY A 397 24.51 -16.70 -3.08
N ASP A 398 24.44 -17.52 -2.01
CA ASP A 398 25.18 -18.76 -1.90
C ASP A 398 24.49 -19.90 -2.72
N SER A 399 23.17 -20.06 -2.57
CA SER A 399 22.42 -21.12 -3.24
C SER A 399 21.73 -20.68 -4.54
N LYS A 400 21.60 -19.37 -4.81
CA LYS A 400 20.78 -18.79 -5.88
C LYS A 400 19.28 -19.06 -5.76
N ALA A 401 18.83 -19.62 -4.64
CA ALA A 401 17.42 -19.81 -4.35
C ALA A 401 16.77 -18.46 -3.96
N ILE A 402 15.47 -18.37 -4.13
CA ILE A 402 14.71 -17.22 -3.65
C ILE A 402 13.87 -17.67 -2.47
N THR A 403 14.10 -17.07 -1.31
CA THR A 403 13.31 -17.32 -0.10
C THR A 403 12.25 -16.24 0.02
N ILE A 404 11.01 -16.65 0.24
CA ILE A 404 9.88 -15.74 0.45
C ILE A 404 9.34 -15.98 1.87
N VAL A 405 9.27 -14.89 2.65
CA VAL A 405 8.77 -14.89 4.02
C VAL A 405 7.58 -13.92 4.13
N ASP A 406 6.71 -14.14 5.12
CA ASP A 406 5.64 -13.22 5.41
C ASP A 406 6.15 -11.98 6.18
N ARG A 407 5.23 -11.05 6.48
CA ARG A 407 5.52 -9.81 7.22
C ARG A 407 6.19 -10.01 8.59
N ASP A 408 6.08 -11.19 9.17
CA ASP A 408 6.64 -11.53 10.48
C ASP A 408 7.96 -12.32 10.37
N GLY A 409 8.42 -12.57 9.12
CA GLY A 409 9.65 -13.31 8.84
C GLY A 409 9.46 -14.84 8.80
N LYS A 410 8.22 -15.32 8.86
CA LYS A 410 7.93 -16.76 8.74
C LYS A 410 8.04 -17.20 7.28
N LEU A 411 8.73 -18.30 7.07
CA LEU A 411 8.90 -18.88 5.73
C LEU A 411 7.54 -19.22 5.11
N LEU A 412 7.27 -18.66 3.93
CA LEU A 412 6.14 -19.00 3.11
C LEU A 412 6.52 -20.05 2.05
N SER A 413 7.62 -19.81 1.35
CA SER A 413 8.04 -20.69 0.26
C SER A 413 9.47 -20.42 -0.18
N LYS A 414 10.00 -21.34 -1.01
CA LYS A 414 11.29 -21.18 -1.70
C LYS A 414 11.12 -21.49 -3.19
N ILE A 415 11.72 -20.67 -4.03
CA ILE A 415 11.93 -20.95 -5.46
C ILE A 415 13.36 -21.47 -5.56
N LEU A 416 13.48 -22.74 -5.95
CA LEU A 416 14.79 -23.39 -6.07
C LEU A 416 15.55 -22.84 -7.28
N PRO A 417 16.89 -22.95 -7.32
CA PRO A 417 17.69 -22.43 -8.44
C PRO A 417 17.41 -23.14 -9.78
N LYS A 418 16.80 -24.32 -9.72
CA LYS A 418 16.37 -25.10 -10.90
C LYS A 418 14.96 -25.65 -10.68
N GLY A 419 14.09 -25.45 -11.63
CA GLY A 419 12.76 -26.05 -11.74
C GLY A 419 12.58 -26.80 -13.05
N ALA A 420 11.34 -27.26 -13.34
CA ALA A 420 11.05 -28.02 -14.54
C ALA A 420 11.37 -27.25 -15.84
N ASN A 421 11.07 -25.95 -15.84
CA ASN A 421 11.14 -25.13 -17.06
C ASN A 421 12.05 -23.89 -16.90
N TYR A 422 12.91 -23.85 -15.89
CA TYR A 422 13.87 -22.77 -15.66
C TYR A 422 15.10 -23.26 -14.92
N GLN A 423 16.19 -22.54 -15.08
CA GLN A 423 17.41 -22.69 -14.28
C GLN A 423 18.08 -21.33 -14.17
N PHE A 424 18.27 -20.85 -12.97
CA PHE A 424 18.97 -19.60 -12.72
C PHE A 424 20.46 -19.76 -13.07
N GLY A 425 20.98 -18.76 -13.78
CA GLY A 425 22.40 -18.56 -14.01
C GLY A 425 23.01 -17.68 -12.94
N GLU A 426 22.54 -16.45 -12.89
CA GLU A 426 22.95 -15.42 -11.92
C GLU A 426 21.77 -14.47 -11.68
N PRO A 427 20.85 -14.80 -10.76
CA PRO A 427 19.78 -13.88 -10.40
C PRO A 427 20.37 -12.68 -9.66
N VAL A 428 20.13 -11.47 -10.17
CA VAL A 428 20.76 -10.23 -9.67
C VAL A 428 19.78 -9.22 -9.12
N ASP A 429 18.49 -9.35 -9.45
CA ASP A 429 17.46 -8.46 -8.92
C ASP A 429 16.09 -9.10 -8.95
N LEU A 430 15.16 -8.58 -8.13
CA LEU A 430 13.80 -9.07 -8.04
C LEU A 430 12.83 -7.93 -7.70
N VAL A 431 11.61 -8.03 -8.20
CA VAL A 431 10.55 -7.07 -7.91
C VAL A 431 9.18 -7.77 -7.97
N PHE A 432 8.25 -7.34 -7.13
CA PHE A 432 6.86 -7.75 -7.22
C PHE A 432 6.05 -6.73 -8.03
N ASP A 433 5.11 -7.22 -8.83
CA ASP A 433 4.03 -6.35 -9.31
C ASP A 433 2.92 -6.20 -8.27
N GLN A 434 1.95 -5.33 -8.57
CA GLN A 434 0.85 -5.04 -7.65
C GLN A 434 -0.10 -6.24 -7.39
N LEU A 435 -0.03 -7.29 -8.21
CA LEU A 435 -0.81 -8.53 -8.07
C LEU A 435 -0.08 -9.61 -7.26
N GLY A 436 1.21 -9.38 -6.96
CA GLY A 436 2.06 -10.31 -6.22
C GLY A 436 2.78 -11.32 -7.12
N HIS A 437 2.87 -11.09 -8.44
CA HIS A 437 3.80 -11.85 -9.26
C HIS A 437 5.22 -11.41 -8.98
N LEU A 438 6.12 -12.36 -8.82
CA LEU A 438 7.54 -12.10 -8.61
C LEU A 438 8.31 -12.19 -9.94
N TYR A 439 8.94 -11.08 -10.31
CA TYR A 439 9.84 -10.98 -11.44
C TYR A 439 11.27 -11.16 -10.94
N VAL A 440 12.03 -12.00 -11.60
CA VAL A 440 13.44 -12.30 -11.27
C VAL A 440 14.30 -11.99 -12.48
N LEU A 441 15.19 -11.03 -12.33
CA LEU A 441 16.18 -10.67 -13.36
C LEU A 441 17.39 -11.59 -13.21
N ASP A 442 17.65 -12.39 -14.23
CA ASP A 442 18.80 -13.28 -14.30
C ASP A 442 19.81 -12.79 -15.34
N ARG A 443 20.91 -12.21 -14.85
CA ARG A 443 22.02 -11.72 -15.68
C ARG A 443 22.71 -12.86 -16.42
N GLY A 444 22.91 -13.99 -15.75
CA GLY A 444 23.61 -15.15 -16.32
C GLY A 444 22.86 -15.83 -17.46
N LYS A 445 21.56 -15.57 -17.59
CA LYS A 445 20.69 -16.08 -18.68
C LYS A 445 20.16 -14.98 -19.58
N ALA A 446 20.47 -13.72 -19.31
CA ALA A 446 19.89 -12.56 -19.99
C ALA A 446 18.35 -12.68 -20.07
N SER A 447 17.71 -13.02 -18.94
CA SER A 447 16.30 -13.38 -18.87
C SER A 447 15.59 -12.75 -17.70
N VAL A 448 14.29 -12.53 -17.83
CA VAL A 448 13.39 -12.25 -16.69
C VAL A 448 12.43 -13.43 -16.56
N TYR A 449 12.41 -14.04 -15.41
CA TYR A 449 11.45 -15.08 -15.04
C TYR A 449 10.31 -14.47 -14.23
N VAL A 450 9.07 -14.82 -14.56
CA VAL A 450 7.87 -14.35 -13.86
C VAL A 450 7.20 -15.51 -13.15
N PHE A 451 7.12 -15.43 -11.83
CA PHE A 451 6.48 -16.42 -10.97
C PHE A 451 5.16 -15.92 -10.41
N GLY A 452 4.14 -16.77 -10.42
CA GLY A 452 2.85 -16.49 -9.78
C GLY A 452 2.92 -16.58 -8.25
N PRO A 453 1.87 -16.19 -7.55
CA PRO A 453 1.82 -16.18 -6.09
C PRO A 453 2.06 -17.54 -5.41
N LYS A 454 1.88 -18.64 -6.13
CA LYS A 454 2.22 -20.01 -5.70
C LYS A 454 3.56 -20.51 -6.26
N ASN A 455 4.47 -19.63 -6.64
CA ASN A 455 5.79 -19.92 -7.19
C ASN A 455 5.79 -20.74 -8.49
N ARG A 456 4.67 -20.81 -9.20
CA ARG A 456 4.63 -21.41 -10.51
C ARG A 456 5.21 -20.43 -11.54
N LEU A 457 6.16 -20.90 -12.36
CA LEU A 457 6.65 -20.11 -13.49
C LEU A 457 5.49 -19.85 -14.46
N ILE A 458 5.22 -18.55 -14.74
CA ILE A 458 4.15 -18.13 -15.65
C ILE A 458 4.71 -17.74 -17.00
N ALA A 459 5.81 -16.99 -17.00
CA ALA A 459 6.43 -16.50 -18.21
C ALA A 459 7.95 -16.40 -18.06
N THR A 460 8.62 -16.52 -19.19
CA THR A 460 10.05 -16.21 -19.33
C THR A 460 10.20 -15.20 -20.46
N PHE A 461 10.93 -14.15 -20.19
CA PHE A 461 11.27 -13.13 -21.16
C PHE A 461 12.77 -13.15 -21.43
N THR A 462 13.15 -13.46 -22.66
CA THR A 462 14.54 -13.50 -23.13
C THR A 462 14.58 -12.88 -24.52
N LEU A 463 15.59 -12.06 -24.78
CA LEU A 463 15.86 -11.54 -26.12
C LEU A 463 17.17 -12.14 -26.65
N ALA A 464 17.20 -12.43 -27.95
CA ALA A 464 18.44 -12.85 -28.59
C ALA A 464 19.49 -11.73 -28.45
N GLU A 465 20.74 -12.10 -28.22
CA GLU A 465 21.84 -11.19 -27.87
C GLU A 465 22.00 -9.99 -28.82
N LYS A 466 21.73 -10.16 -30.09
CA LYS A 466 21.84 -9.10 -31.12
C LYS A 466 20.51 -8.38 -31.39
N SER A 467 19.43 -8.74 -30.70
CA SER A 467 18.14 -8.08 -30.90
C SER A 467 18.16 -6.67 -30.31
N PRO A 468 17.42 -5.72 -30.90
CA PRO A 468 17.18 -4.43 -30.25
C PRO A 468 16.63 -4.61 -28.84
N GLY A 469 17.20 -3.92 -27.87
CA GLY A 469 16.82 -4.06 -26.48
C GLY A 469 17.38 -5.28 -25.75
N ALA A 470 18.30 -6.06 -26.33
CA ALA A 470 18.95 -7.15 -25.60
C ALA A 470 19.69 -6.60 -24.37
N PHE A 471 19.52 -7.27 -23.22
CA PHE A 471 20.15 -6.91 -21.95
C PHE A 471 21.10 -8.04 -21.53
N THR A 472 22.38 -7.86 -21.84
CA THR A 472 23.41 -8.89 -21.58
C THR A 472 24.22 -8.61 -20.29
N ARG A 473 24.17 -7.40 -19.78
CA ARG A 473 24.82 -6.97 -18.53
C ARG A 473 23.81 -6.26 -17.61
N ALA A 474 22.61 -6.84 -17.52
CA ALA A 474 21.55 -6.30 -16.68
C ALA A 474 21.95 -6.28 -15.20
N ARG A 475 21.68 -5.16 -14.52
CA ARG A 475 22.08 -4.91 -13.13
C ARG A 475 20.91 -4.72 -12.19
N ALA A 476 19.87 -4.03 -12.64
CA ALA A 476 18.73 -3.67 -11.83
C ALA A 476 17.46 -3.60 -12.67
N MET A 477 16.31 -3.85 -12.03
CA MET A 477 15.01 -3.90 -12.65
C MET A 477 13.95 -3.20 -11.80
N GLY A 478 13.02 -2.49 -12.46
CA GLY A 478 11.83 -1.92 -11.85
C GLY A 478 10.58 -2.24 -12.67
N LEU A 479 9.43 -2.10 -12.04
CA LEU A 479 8.11 -2.23 -12.67
C LEU A 479 7.28 -0.99 -12.40
N ASP A 480 6.50 -0.55 -13.39
CA ASP A 480 5.43 0.41 -13.14
C ASP A 480 4.08 -0.28 -12.84
N ALA A 481 3.07 0.54 -12.54
CA ALA A 481 1.75 0.05 -12.20
C ALA A 481 1.09 -0.79 -13.32
N ALA A 482 1.43 -0.59 -14.59
CA ALA A 482 0.97 -1.37 -15.72
C ALA A 482 1.80 -2.63 -16.00
N GLY A 483 2.81 -2.89 -15.17
CA GLY A 483 3.73 -4.02 -15.29
C GLY A 483 4.71 -3.87 -16.45
N ARG A 484 5.02 -2.65 -16.91
CA ARG A 484 6.13 -2.44 -17.85
C ARG A 484 7.44 -2.62 -17.11
N LEU A 485 8.40 -3.29 -17.78
CA LEU A 485 9.75 -3.53 -17.24
C LEU A 485 10.68 -2.38 -17.58
N TYR A 486 11.48 -2.00 -16.59
CA TYR A 486 12.55 -1.02 -16.70
C TYR A 486 13.85 -1.70 -16.27
N ILE A 487 14.75 -2.03 -17.23
CA ILE A 487 15.97 -2.78 -16.95
C ILE A 487 17.17 -1.88 -17.23
N PHE A 488 18.00 -1.63 -16.22
CA PHE A 488 19.30 -0.99 -16.41
C PHE A 488 20.32 -2.03 -16.86
N ASP A 489 20.93 -1.78 -18.00
CA ASP A 489 21.99 -2.61 -18.55
C ASP A 489 23.31 -1.82 -18.59
N GLU A 490 24.36 -2.37 -17.95
CA GLU A 490 25.67 -1.74 -17.83
C GLU A 490 26.39 -1.56 -19.17
N ARG A 491 26.03 -2.36 -20.19
CA ARG A 491 26.61 -2.25 -21.53
C ARG A 491 26.17 -0.98 -22.24
N VAL A 492 24.89 -0.68 -22.16
CA VAL A 492 24.31 0.52 -22.78
C VAL A 492 24.24 1.72 -21.83
N LYS A 493 24.52 1.52 -20.54
CA LYS A 493 24.50 2.52 -19.46
C LYS A 493 23.18 3.30 -19.37
N ARG A 494 22.07 2.67 -19.73
CA ARG A 494 20.73 3.28 -19.79
C ARG A 494 19.69 2.28 -19.31
N ILE A 495 18.54 2.79 -18.94
CA ILE A 495 17.38 1.99 -18.62
C ILE A 495 16.61 1.71 -19.92
N GLN A 496 16.46 0.46 -20.27
CA GLN A 496 15.65 -0.02 -21.40
C GLN A 496 14.25 -0.32 -20.92
N VAL A 497 13.23 0.05 -21.71
CA VAL A 497 11.81 -0.08 -21.36
C VAL A 497 11.14 -1.15 -22.22
N TYR A 498 10.42 -2.08 -21.57
CA TYR A 498 9.73 -3.20 -22.21
C TYR A 498 8.24 -3.19 -21.81
N GLN A 499 7.36 -3.53 -22.79
CA GLN A 499 5.92 -3.49 -22.62
C GLN A 499 5.24 -4.72 -23.21
#